data_d024d647be4da8eefcf4a7a1fae7002b
#
_entry.id   d024d647be4da8eefcf4a7a1fae7002b
#
_cell.length_a   1.000
_cell.length_b   1.000
_cell.length_c   1.000
_cell.angle_alpha   90.00
_cell.angle_beta   90.00
_cell.angle_gamma   90.00
#
_symmetry.space_group_name_H-M   'P 1'
#
loop_
_entity.id
_entity.type
_entity.pdbx_description
1 polymer ?
#
loop_
_entity_poly.entity_id
_entity_poly.type
_entity_poly.pdbx_seq_one_letter_code
_entity_poly.pdbx_strand_id
1 'polypeptide(L)'
;MAQFNLQPDASELEQLADQCWQKAGEREHELEQAAFEAGASIRNGEHTLGNLEAIVRWKSERVVHFLIANSEVKIRQVLAIAADPECTTRRAVEALMELRGVDLAIASAVLTCIAPERYNVLDFRTLEALGHERHDVHFYTEYVEFCRRLAEKGLVKPQEGLPGATPLHALERALWEWSRVRTEQRELV
;
A
#
# COMPACT_ATOMS: atom_id res chain seq x y z
N MET A 1 17.76 -10.24 -9.16
CA MET A 1 16.42 -10.41 -8.55
C MET A 1 16.60 -10.47 -7.03
N ALA A 2 15.79 -9.73 -6.28
CA ALA A 2 15.77 -9.82 -4.83
C ALA A 2 15.25 -11.23 -4.43
N GLN A 3 15.89 -11.83 -3.43
CA GLN A 3 15.43 -13.10 -2.89
C GLN A 3 14.50 -12.80 -1.71
N PHE A 4 13.20 -12.79 -1.94
CA PHE A 4 12.21 -12.60 -0.89
C PHE A 4 12.06 -13.86 -0.06
N ASN A 5 12.09 -13.71 1.27
CA ASN A 5 11.93 -14.78 2.23
C ASN A 5 10.73 -14.48 3.12
N LEU A 6 9.58 -15.09 2.82
CA LEU A 6 8.37 -14.94 3.61
C LEU A 6 8.64 -15.45 5.04
N GLN A 7 8.58 -14.54 6.02
CA GLN A 7 8.84 -14.85 7.43
C GLN A 7 7.61 -15.48 8.14
N PRO A 8 6.36 -14.99 7.91
CA PRO A 8 5.18 -15.67 8.43
C PRO A 8 5.00 -17.06 7.77
N ASP A 9 4.42 -17.99 8.51
CA ASP A 9 3.96 -19.23 7.91
C ASP A 9 2.82 -18.96 6.93
N ALA A 10 2.86 -19.59 5.77
CA ALA A 10 1.83 -19.40 4.75
C ALA A 10 0.42 -19.79 5.24
N SER A 11 0.32 -20.74 6.17
CA SER A 11 -0.93 -21.19 6.78
C SER A 11 -1.55 -20.17 7.74
N GLU A 12 -0.78 -19.18 8.22
CA GLU A 12 -1.23 -18.16 9.16
C GLU A 12 -1.70 -16.87 8.46
N LEU A 13 -1.43 -16.70 7.16
CA LEU A 13 -1.66 -15.44 6.46
C LEU A 13 -3.14 -15.00 6.47
N GLU A 14 -4.09 -15.90 6.26
CA GLU A 14 -5.53 -15.56 6.32
C GLU A 14 -5.90 -15.05 7.73
N GLN A 15 -5.48 -15.76 8.78
CA GLN A 15 -5.75 -15.37 10.15
C GLN A 15 -5.11 -14.02 10.50
N LEU A 16 -3.88 -13.77 10.06
CA LEU A 16 -3.20 -12.49 10.26
C LEU A 16 -3.92 -11.33 9.56
N ALA A 17 -4.40 -11.53 8.33
CA ALA A 17 -5.17 -10.53 7.62
C ALA A 17 -6.46 -10.15 8.36
N ASP A 18 -7.20 -11.16 8.87
CA ASP A 18 -8.41 -10.95 9.65
C ASP A 18 -8.12 -10.24 10.98
N GLN A 19 -7.07 -10.62 11.66
CA GLN A 19 -6.64 -9.96 12.90
C GLN A 19 -6.26 -8.50 12.69
N CYS A 20 -5.58 -8.17 11.58
CA CYS A 20 -5.23 -6.80 11.22
C CYS A 20 -6.49 -5.92 11.19
N TRP A 21 -7.52 -6.36 10.48
CA TRP A 21 -8.78 -5.63 10.39
C TRP A 21 -9.53 -5.56 11.74
N GLN A 22 -9.66 -6.69 12.44
CA GLN A 22 -10.40 -6.76 13.71
C GLN A 22 -9.80 -5.91 14.83
N LYS A 23 -8.48 -5.72 14.83
CA LYS A 23 -7.77 -4.93 15.84
C LYS A 23 -7.66 -3.45 15.49
N ALA A 24 -7.91 -3.08 14.24
CA ALA A 24 -7.99 -1.69 13.83
C ALA A 24 -9.19 -1.01 14.49
N GLY A 25 -9.03 0.26 14.89
CA GLY A 25 -10.09 1.06 15.46
C GLY A 25 -11.02 1.65 14.40
N GLU A 26 -12.12 2.23 14.83
CA GLU A 26 -13.11 2.87 13.95
C GLU A 26 -12.46 3.93 13.05
N ARG A 27 -11.57 4.75 13.62
CA ARG A 27 -10.85 5.79 12.85
C ARG A 27 -9.96 5.21 11.76
N GLU A 28 -9.25 4.11 12.02
CA GLU A 28 -8.43 3.43 11.02
C GLU A 28 -9.30 2.88 9.89
N HIS A 29 -10.45 2.30 10.21
CA HIS A 29 -11.43 1.81 9.22
C HIS A 29 -11.95 2.94 8.34
N GLU A 30 -12.34 4.08 8.94
CA GLU A 30 -12.81 5.27 8.19
C GLU A 30 -11.73 5.83 7.27
N LEU A 31 -10.48 5.91 7.74
CA LEU A 31 -9.36 6.39 6.94
C LEU A 31 -9.05 5.47 5.77
N GLU A 32 -9.09 4.16 5.99
CA GLU A 32 -8.85 3.18 4.92
C GLU A 32 -9.98 3.20 3.89
N GLN A 33 -11.25 3.25 4.34
CA GLN A 33 -12.40 3.39 3.45
C GLN A 33 -12.26 4.63 2.57
N ALA A 34 -12.01 5.79 3.17
CA ALA A 34 -11.83 7.05 2.44
C ALA A 34 -10.66 7.00 1.45
N ALA A 35 -9.57 6.32 1.79
CA ALA A 35 -8.41 6.17 0.92
C ALA A 35 -8.73 5.35 -0.34
N PHE A 36 -9.45 4.22 -0.19
CA PHE A 36 -9.83 3.40 -1.34
C PHE A 36 -10.92 4.04 -2.20
N GLU A 37 -11.84 4.80 -1.61
CA GLU A 37 -12.82 5.62 -2.35
C GLU A 37 -12.10 6.71 -3.18
N ALA A 38 -11.14 7.41 -2.58
CA ALA A 38 -10.32 8.39 -3.27
C ALA A 38 -9.47 7.74 -4.39
N GLY A 39 -8.92 6.55 -4.16
CA GLY A 39 -8.21 5.79 -5.19
C GLY A 39 -9.11 5.43 -6.38
N ALA A 40 -10.34 5.02 -6.12
CA ALA A 40 -11.34 4.76 -7.16
C ALA A 40 -11.70 6.04 -7.94
N SER A 41 -11.86 7.19 -7.25
CA SER A 41 -12.07 8.50 -7.88
C SER A 41 -10.90 8.90 -8.79
N ILE A 42 -9.65 8.70 -8.33
CA ILE A 42 -8.45 8.96 -9.15
C ILE A 42 -8.45 8.06 -10.39
N ARG A 43 -8.72 6.77 -10.26
CA ARG A 43 -8.82 5.83 -11.39
C ARG A 43 -9.87 6.25 -12.40
N ASN A 44 -10.95 6.89 -11.95
CA ASN A 44 -12.03 7.42 -12.79
C ASN A 44 -11.75 8.82 -13.35
N GLY A 45 -10.54 9.37 -13.15
CA GLY A 45 -10.11 10.64 -13.72
C GLY A 45 -10.20 11.85 -12.80
N GLU A 46 -10.59 11.70 -11.53
CA GLU A 46 -10.66 12.79 -10.55
C GLU A 46 -9.29 13.04 -9.91
N HIS A 47 -8.36 13.58 -10.67
CA HIS A 47 -6.97 13.80 -10.26
C HIS A 47 -6.84 15.07 -9.39
N THR A 48 -7.32 15.04 -8.16
CA THR A 48 -7.38 16.18 -7.24
C THR A 48 -6.42 16.04 -6.05
N LEU A 49 -6.05 17.19 -5.47
CA LEU A 49 -5.30 17.21 -4.20
C LEU A 49 -6.10 16.52 -3.09
N GLY A 50 -7.41 16.73 -3.00
CA GLY A 50 -8.25 16.14 -1.94
C GLY A 50 -8.21 14.61 -1.96
N ASN A 51 -8.30 13.99 -3.14
CA ASN A 51 -8.18 12.53 -3.28
C ASN A 51 -6.77 12.04 -2.88
N LEU A 52 -5.71 12.75 -3.27
CA LEU A 52 -4.36 12.42 -2.84
C LEU A 52 -4.19 12.54 -1.33
N GLU A 53 -4.71 13.62 -0.72
CA GLU A 53 -4.67 13.83 0.73
C GLU A 53 -5.37 12.71 1.51
N ALA A 54 -6.53 12.23 1.06
CA ALA A 54 -7.25 11.14 1.72
C ALA A 54 -6.37 9.88 1.80
N ILE A 55 -5.72 9.50 0.72
CA ILE A 55 -4.82 8.34 0.70
C ILE A 55 -3.59 8.57 1.57
N VAL A 56 -2.96 9.73 1.46
CA VAL A 56 -1.77 10.06 2.25
C VAL A 56 -2.09 10.12 3.74
N ARG A 57 -3.26 10.61 4.12
CA ARG A 57 -3.72 10.66 5.51
C ARG A 57 -3.88 9.26 6.11
N TRP A 58 -4.44 8.32 5.36
CA TRP A 58 -4.51 6.92 5.76
C TRP A 58 -3.12 6.34 6.02
N LYS A 59 -2.16 6.57 5.11
CA LYS A 59 -0.81 6.00 5.24
C LYS A 59 0.05 6.72 6.27
N SER A 60 0.03 8.05 6.29
CA SER A 60 0.85 8.86 7.21
C SER A 60 0.33 10.30 7.32
N GLU A 61 -0.47 10.59 8.31
CA GLU A 61 -1.01 11.94 8.54
C GLU A 61 0.08 13.02 8.68
N ARG A 62 1.28 12.63 9.15
CA ARG A 62 2.41 13.54 9.37
C ARG A 62 2.90 14.25 8.10
N VAL A 63 2.72 13.64 6.93
CA VAL A 63 3.28 14.19 5.68
C VAL A 63 2.25 14.94 4.83
N VAL A 64 0.97 14.92 5.20
CA VAL A 64 -0.11 15.59 4.46
C VAL A 64 0.19 17.06 4.21
N HIS A 65 0.73 17.79 5.22
CA HIS A 65 1.05 19.21 5.10
C HIS A 65 2.12 19.52 4.03
N PHE A 66 2.93 18.56 3.61
CA PHE A 66 3.89 18.78 2.51
C PHE A 66 3.22 18.78 1.14
N LEU A 67 2.04 18.14 1.01
CA LEU A 67 1.35 18.03 -0.28
C LEU A 67 0.89 19.38 -0.82
N ILE A 68 0.52 20.32 0.06
CA ILE A 68 0.08 21.68 -0.31
C ILE A 68 1.17 22.51 -1.01
N ALA A 69 2.42 22.10 -0.90
CA ALA A 69 3.53 22.77 -1.58
C ALA A 69 3.67 22.34 -3.06
N ASN A 70 2.86 21.39 -3.52
CA ASN A 70 2.80 20.97 -4.91
C ASN A 70 1.71 21.77 -5.65
N SER A 71 1.97 22.18 -6.88
CA SER A 71 0.94 22.82 -7.69
C SER A 71 -0.15 21.84 -8.10
N GLU A 72 -1.40 22.31 -8.22
CA GLU A 72 -2.51 21.47 -8.68
C GLU A 72 -2.25 20.85 -10.06
N VAL A 73 -1.59 21.60 -10.94
CA VAL A 73 -1.20 21.10 -12.28
C VAL A 73 -0.27 19.89 -12.15
N LYS A 74 0.76 19.98 -11.26
CA LYS A 74 1.69 18.87 -11.03
C LYS A 74 0.98 17.66 -10.44
N ILE A 75 0.13 17.86 -9.44
CA ILE A 75 -0.66 16.76 -8.83
C ILE A 75 -1.51 16.08 -9.89
N ARG A 76 -2.25 16.85 -10.69
CA ARG A 76 -3.10 16.29 -11.76
C ARG A 76 -2.30 15.47 -12.77
N GLN A 77 -1.15 15.97 -13.22
CA GLN A 77 -0.28 15.26 -14.15
C GLN A 77 0.24 13.95 -13.59
N VAL A 78 0.72 13.97 -12.34
CA VAL A 78 1.28 12.80 -11.66
C VAL A 78 0.21 11.74 -11.41
N LEU A 79 -0.97 12.13 -10.93
CA LEU A 79 -2.08 11.20 -10.69
C LEU A 79 -2.61 10.60 -12.01
N ALA A 80 -2.62 11.35 -13.11
CA ALA A 80 -2.96 10.82 -14.41
C ALA A 80 -1.98 9.73 -14.88
N ILE A 81 -0.67 9.91 -14.63
CA ILE A 81 0.34 8.88 -14.91
C ILE A 81 0.16 7.66 -14.00
N ALA A 82 -0.10 7.87 -12.71
CA ALA A 82 -0.30 6.79 -11.76
C ALA A 82 -1.56 5.95 -12.03
N ALA A 83 -2.61 6.58 -12.56
CA ALA A 83 -3.88 5.94 -12.90
C ALA A 83 -3.89 5.28 -14.29
N ASP A 84 -2.89 5.54 -15.14
CA ASP A 84 -2.81 4.96 -16.46
C ASP A 84 -2.53 3.45 -16.39
N PRO A 85 -3.46 2.58 -16.87
CA PRO A 85 -3.29 1.13 -16.82
C PRO A 85 -2.10 0.62 -17.66
N GLU A 86 -1.70 1.36 -18.69
CA GLU A 86 -0.55 1.02 -19.55
C GLU A 86 0.80 1.52 -18.98
N CYS A 87 0.75 2.33 -17.90
CA CYS A 87 1.96 2.82 -17.27
C CYS A 87 2.70 1.70 -16.55
N THR A 88 4.03 1.66 -16.69
CA THR A 88 4.86 0.70 -15.95
C THR A 88 4.90 1.05 -14.46
N THR A 89 5.01 0.03 -13.60
CA THR A 89 5.15 0.21 -12.13
C THR A 89 6.25 1.22 -11.79
N ARG A 90 7.43 1.09 -12.42
CA ARG A 90 8.55 2.01 -12.23
C ARG A 90 8.16 3.45 -12.52
N ARG A 91 7.56 3.71 -13.69
CA ARG A 91 7.20 5.08 -14.12
C ARG A 91 6.13 5.69 -13.22
N ALA A 92 5.14 4.90 -12.82
CA ALA A 92 4.08 5.35 -11.91
C ALA A 92 4.64 5.76 -10.54
N VAL A 93 5.52 4.94 -9.95
CA VAL A 93 6.20 5.25 -8.69
C VAL A 93 7.09 6.48 -8.81
N GLU A 94 7.96 6.52 -9.83
CA GLU A 94 8.87 7.66 -10.04
C GLU A 94 8.10 8.97 -10.20
N ALA A 95 6.98 8.97 -10.93
CA ALA A 95 6.12 10.14 -11.07
C ALA A 95 5.53 10.60 -9.72
N LEU A 96 5.00 9.68 -8.91
CA LEU A 96 4.46 10.02 -7.60
C LEU A 96 5.53 10.59 -6.67
N MET A 97 6.74 10.02 -6.67
CA MET A 97 7.86 10.49 -5.87
C MET A 97 8.41 11.87 -6.29
N GLU A 98 7.99 12.43 -7.43
CA GLU A 98 8.26 13.83 -7.79
C GLU A 98 7.47 14.84 -6.93
N LEU A 99 6.44 14.38 -6.21
CA LEU A 99 5.65 15.23 -5.33
C LEU A 99 6.32 15.38 -3.96
N ARG A 100 6.31 16.60 -3.42
CA ARG A 100 6.74 16.85 -2.04
C ARG A 100 5.85 16.08 -1.07
N GLY A 101 6.45 15.39 -0.12
CA GLY A 101 5.75 14.56 0.88
C GLY A 101 5.46 13.14 0.41
N VAL A 102 5.90 12.75 -0.78
CA VAL A 102 5.68 11.41 -1.33
C VAL A 102 7.03 10.69 -1.46
N ASP A 103 7.29 9.78 -0.54
CA ASP A 103 8.35 8.78 -0.62
C ASP A 103 7.84 7.47 -1.24
N LEU A 104 8.66 6.44 -1.30
CA LEU A 104 8.27 5.15 -1.86
C LEU A 104 7.11 4.49 -1.10
N ALA A 105 7.07 4.61 0.24
CA ALA A 105 5.99 4.03 1.04
C ALA A 105 4.65 4.71 0.74
N ILE A 106 4.64 6.04 0.64
CA ILE A 106 3.45 6.81 0.26
C ILE A 106 3.06 6.52 -1.20
N ALA A 107 4.02 6.50 -2.14
CA ALA A 107 3.75 6.19 -3.54
C ALA A 107 3.13 4.80 -3.71
N SER A 108 3.63 3.79 -2.99
CA SER A 108 3.08 2.44 -3.00
C SER A 108 1.64 2.39 -2.47
N ALA A 109 1.34 3.15 -1.41
CA ALA A 109 -0.01 3.27 -0.86
C ALA A 109 -0.98 3.93 -1.86
N VAL A 110 -0.54 5.02 -2.53
CA VAL A 110 -1.34 5.68 -3.58
C VAL A 110 -1.66 4.70 -4.71
N LEU A 111 -0.67 3.97 -5.20
CA LEU A 111 -0.88 2.97 -6.25
C LEU A 111 -1.79 1.83 -5.81
N THR A 112 -1.66 1.37 -4.57
CA THR A 112 -2.54 0.32 -4.01
C THR A 112 -4.00 0.77 -3.96
N CYS A 113 -4.27 2.01 -3.53
CA CYS A 113 -5.63 2.54 -3.52
C CYS A 113 -6.21 2.74 -4.94
N ILE A 114 -5.37 3.15 -5.91
CA ILE A 114 -5.79 3.34 -7.31
C ILE A 114 -6.09 2.00 -7.99
N ALA A 115 -5.23 0.99 -7.80
CA ALA A 115 -5.32 -0.30 -8.48
C ALA A 115 -4.92 -1.46 -7.53
N PRO A 116 -5.81 -1.82 -6.56
CA PRO A 116 -5.52 -2.81 -5.52
C PRO A 116 -5.29 -4.22 -6.06
N GLU A 117 -5.75 -4.50 -7.28
CA GLU A 117 -5.48 -5.74 -8.01
C GLU A 117 -4.05 -5.79 -8.62
N ARG A 118 -3.36 -4.65 -8.69
CA ARG A 118 -2.04 -4.53 -9.32
C ARG A 118 -0.91 -4.28 -8.34
N TYR A 119 -1.18 -3.54 -7.27
CA TYR A 119 -0.15 -3.00 -6.39
C TYR A 119 -0.33 -3.43 -4.95
N ASN A 120 0.73 -3.35 -4.19
CA ASN A 120 0.75 -3.64 -2.77
C ASN A 120 1.61 -2.61 -2.05
N VAL A 121 1.24 -2.25 -0.82
CA VAL A 121 1.99 -1.27 -0.02
C VAL A 121 3.35 -1.85 0.38
N LEU A 122 4.40 -1.03 0.25
CA LEU A 122 5.73 -1.35 0.73
C LEU A 122 6.11 -0.37 1.85
N ASP A 123 6.22 -0.88 3.06
CA ASP A 123 6.73 -0.14 4.20
C ASP A 123 7.67 -1.01 5.06
N PHE A 124 8.16 -0.46 6.17
CA PHE A 124 9.12 -1.18 7.02
C PHE A 124 8.54 -2.49 7.59
N ARG A 125 7.22 -2.58 7.84
CA ARG A 125 6.58 -3.78 8.37
C ARG A 125 6.48 -4.88 7.33
N THR A 126 6.08 -4.53 6.11
CA THR A 126 6.05 -5.49 5.00
C THR A 126 7.47 -5.95 4.62
N LEU A 127 8.48 -5.05 4.72
CA LEU A 127 9.88 -5.41 4.54
C LEU A 127 10.36 -6.39 5.62
N GLU A 128 10.07 -6.16 6.89
CA GLU A 128 10.41 -7.08 7.98
C GLU A 128 9.79 -8.45 7.77
N ALA A 129 8.52 -8.51 7.35
CA ALA A 129 7.82 -9.77 7.08
C ALA A 129 8.40 -10.54 5.88
N LEU A 130 9.24 -9.90 5.06
CA LEU A 130 9.94 -10.50 3.93
C LEU A 130 11.45 -10.70 4.18
N GLY A 131 11.94 -10.37 5.39
CA GLY A 131 13.33 -10.48 5.74
C GLY A 131 14.24 -9.50 4.99
N HIS A 132 13.73 -8.31 4.67
CA HIS A 132 14.42 -7.27 3.90
C HIS A 132 14.41 -5.92 4.60
N GLU A 133 15.42 -5.09 4.25
CA GLU A 133 15.50 -3.68 4.64
C GLU A 133 15.54 -2.75 3.41
N ARG A 134 15.71 -3.32 2.20
CA ARG A 134 15.86 -2.57 0.96
C ARG A 134 14.53 -2.03 0.47
N HIS A 135 14.49 -0.73 0.12
CA HIS A 135 13.29 -0.01 -0.31
C HIS A 135 13.59 1.01 -1.43
N ASP A 136 14.16 0.56 -2.54
CA ASP A 136 14.29 1.38 -3.75
C ASP A 136 13.22 1.02 -4.80
N VAL A 137 13.07 1.84 -5.83
CA VAL A 137 12.06 1.67 -6.89
C VAL A 137 12.23 0.34 -7.64
N HIS A 138 13.47 -0.09 -7.86
CA HIS A 138 13.73 -1.37 -8.51
C HIS A 138 13.26 -2.54 -7.65
N PHE A 139 13.60 -2.50 -6.36
CA PHE A 139 13.14 -3.49 -5.39
C PHE A 139 11.61 -3.51 -5.30
N TYR A 140 10.92 -2.35 -5.31
CA TYR A 140 9.47 -2.29 -5.30
C TYR A 140 8.84 -3.00 -6.50
N THR A 141 9.41 -2.85 -7.69
CA THR A 141 8.91 -3.57 -8.87
C THR A 141 8.98 -5.10 -8.68
N GLU A 142 10.10 -5.60 -8.17
CA GLU A 142 10.27 -7.03 -7.87
C GLU A 142 9.34 -7.50 -6.72
N TYR A 143 9.14 -6.66 -5.70
CA TYR A 143 8.23 -6.92 -4.58
C TYR A 143 6.78 -7.09 -5.04
N VAL A 144 6.28 -6.18 -5.88
CA VAL A 144 4.92 -6.27 -6.42
C VAL A 144 4.72 -7.57 -7.20
N GLU A 145 5.67 -7.95 -8.03
CA GLU A 145 5.62 -9.22 -8.77
C GLU A 145 5.65 -10.44 -7.84
N PHE A 146 6.43 -10.37 -6.78
CA PHE A 146 6.47 -11.41 -5.75
C PHE A 146 5.12 -11.56 -5.05
N CYS A 147 4.51 -10.45 -4.60
CA CYS A 147 3.20 -10.46 -3.95
C CYS A 147 2.09 -10.99 -4.87
N ARG A 148 2.11 -10.63 -6.15
CA ARG A 148 1.16 -11.18 -7.14
C ARG A 148 1.27 -12.69 -7.26
N ARG A 149 2.49 -13.23 -7.34
CA ARG A 149 2.70 -14.69 -7.38
C ARG A 149 2.20 -15.38 -6.10
N LEU A 150 2.31 -14.74 -4.93
CA LEU A 150 1.73 -15.29 -3.70
C LEU A 150 0.19 -15.25 -3.72
N ALA A 151 -0.38 -14.16 -4.19
CA ALA A 151 -1.83 -14.01 -4.33
C ALA A 151 -2.41 -15.04 -5.33
N GLU A 152 -1.74 -15.28 -6.46
CA GLU A 152 -2.12 -16.30 -7.45
C GLU A 152 -2.09 -17.74 -6.91
N LYS A 153 -1.26 -18.01 -5.89
CA LYS A 153 -1.25 -19.31 -5.19
C LYS A 153 -2.44 -19.52 -4.25
N GLY A 154 -3.28 -18.48 -4.07
CA GLY A 154 -4.45 -18.55 -3.21
C GLY A 154 -4.13 -18.67 -1.72
N LEU A 155 -2.98 -18.15 -1.28
CA LEU A 155 -2.55 -18.21 0.12
C LEU A 155 -3.39 -17.30 1.04
N VAL A 156 -4.02 -16.28 0.47
CA VAL A 156 -4.91 -15.37 1.19
C VAL A 156 -6.09 -15.06 0.28
N LYS A 157 -7.31 -15.13 0.83
CA LYS A 157 -8.53 -14.78 0.11
C LYS A 157 -8.83 -13.28 0.21
N PRO A 158 -9.55 -12.70 -0.78
CA PRO A 158 -10.10 -11.36 -0.65
C PRO A 158 -10.99 -11.29 0.60
N GLN A 159 -10.85 -10.21 1.37
CA GLN A 159 -11.73 -9.95 2.50
C GLN A 159 -12.97 -9.19 1.99
N GLU A 160 -14.01 -9.94 1.60
CA GLU A 160 -15.23 -9.38 1.01
C GLU A 160 -15.90 -8.35 1.94
N GLY A 161 -16.35 -7.25 1.34
CA GLY A 161 -16.98 -6.16 2.07
C GLY A 161 -16.03 -5.17 2.71
N LEU A 162 -14.71 -5.42 2.66
CA LEU A 162 -13.70 -4.49 3.16
C LEU A 162 -13.13 -3.60 2.04
N PRO A 163 -12.58 -2.42 2.39
CA PRO A 163 -11.87 -1.59 1.41
C PRO A 163 -10.76 -2.37 0.70
N GLY A 164 -10.63 -2.17 -0.61
CA GLY A 164 -9.59 -2.83 -1.40
C GLY A 164 -9.65 -4.35 -1.39
N ALA A 165 -10.84 -4.96 -1.38
CA ALA A 165 -11.08 -6.40 -1.27
C ALA A 165 -10.42 -7.22 -2.40
N THR A 166 -9.10 -7.34 -2.34
CA THR A 166 -8.27 -8.15 -3.25
C THR A 166 -7.36 -9.09 -2.46
N PRO A 167 -6.89 -10.20 -3.05
CA PRO A 167 -5.90 -11.06 -2.40
C PRO A 167 -4.59 -10.33 -2.08
N LEU A 168 -4.20 -9.34 -2.91
CA LEU A 168 -3.00 -8.53 -2.67
C LEU A 168 -3.12 -7.69 -1.41
N HIS A 169 -4.24 -7.01 -1.21
CA HIS A 169 -4.42 -6.16 -0.03
C HIS A 169 -4.62 -7.00 1.23
N ALA A 170 -5.30 -8.15 1.14
CA ALA A 170 -5.35 -9.10 2.24
C ALA A 170 -3.95 -9.62 2.62
N LEU A 171 -3.09 -9.90 1.63
CA LEU A 171 -1.69 -10.27 1.87
C LEU A 171 -0.92 -9.13 2.57
N GLU A 172 -1.11 -7.89 2.15
CA GLU A 172 -0.47 -6.72 2.79
C GLU A 172 -0.87 -6.63 4.27
N ARG A 173 -2.16 -6.72 4.59
CA ARG A 173 -2.64 -6.73 5.97
C ARG A 173 -2.00 -7.87 6.79
N ALA A 174 -1.86 -9.05 6.22
CA ALA A 174 -1.21 -10.19 6.89
C ALA A 174 0.26 -9.91 7.21
N LEU A 175 1.03 -9.40 6.23
CA LEU A 175 2.45 -9.07 6.41
C LEU A 175 2.64 -7.96 7.46
N TRP A 176 1.78 -6.94 7.41
CA TRP A 176 1.81 -5.82 8.35
C TRP A 176 1.49 -6.28 9.77
N GLU A 177 0.45 -7.09 9.95
CA GLU A 177 0.04 -7.63 11.25
C GLU A 177 1.11 -8.54 11.85
N TRP A 178 1.73 -9.39 11.05
CA TRP A 178 2.81 -10.24 11.52
C TRP A 178 3.98 -9.43 12.13
N SER A 179 4.41 -8.38 11.45
CA SER A 179 5.44 -7.49 11.95
C SER A 179 5.02 -6.75 13.21
N ARG A 180 3.76 -6.28 13.26
CA ARG A 180 3.21 -5.59 14.43
C ARG A 180 3.24 -6.46 15.68
N VAL A 181 2.73 -7.67 15.59
CA VAL A 181 2.70 -8.63 16.71
C VAL A 181 4.11 -8.93 17.23
N ARG A 182 5.08 -9.10 16.34
CA ARG A 182 6.47 -9.34 16.75
C ARG A 182 7.11 -8.14 17.44
N THR A 183 6.79 -6.93 17.01
CA THR A 183 7.27 -5.71 17.68
C THR A 183 6.72 -5.64 19.10
N GLU A 184 5.41 -5.84 19.29
CA GLU A 184 4.79 -5.86 20.61
C GLU A 184 5.40 -6.93 21.53
N GLN A 185 5.69 -8.11 21.01
CA GLN A 185 6.35 -9.17 21.79
C GLN A 185 7.77 -8.82 22.23
N ARG A 186 8.53 -8.10 21.39
CA ARG A 186 9.90 -7.65 21.73
C ARG A 186 9.91 -6.55 22.79
N GLU A 187 8.89 -5.70 22.84
CA GLU A 187 8.76 -4.63 23.83
C GLU A 187 8.33 -5.13 25.24
N LEU A 188 7.82 -6.36 25.32
CA LEU A 188 7.38 -6.99 26.58
C LEU A 188 8.48 -7.80 27.29
N VAL A 189 9.67 -7.94 26.69
CA VAL A 189 10.84 -8.69 27.18
C VAL A 189 11.97 -7.73 27.58
#